data_352820d497d738dba1d3b7d50008f469
#
_entry.id   352820d497d738dba1d3b7d50008f469
#
_cell.length_a   1.000
_cell.length_b   1.000
_cell.length_c   1.000
_cell.angle_alpha   90.00
_cell.angle_beta   90.00
_cell.angle_gamma   90.00
#
_symmetry.space_group_name_H-M   'P 1'
#
loop_
_entity.id
_entity.type
_entity.pdbx_description
1 polymer ?
#
loop_
_entity_poly.entity_id
_entity_poly.type
_entity_poly.pdbx_seq_one_letter_code
_entity_poly.pdbx_strand_id
1 'polypeptide(L)'
;MIDRNEFRQIRDNGIWHQNTSLVQILGLCPLLAVTTNLVNGVMLSLATLLVMGLANIAVAALRNWIPHEIRIPVFILIVAALVTVVDLSFNALFHELYLVLGIFIPLIVTNCIVLARVEAFANKNPPLQSLFDGIFMGVGMLWTLGLLGGMRELIAAGTLFSGIDMVFPGLQP
;
A
#
# COMPACT_ATOMS: atom_id res chain seq x y z
N MET A 1 -9.95 10.99 -22.14
CA MET A 1 -10.89 9.85 -21.90
C MET A 1 -10.03 8.61 -21.79
N ILE A 2 -10.21 7.86 -20.72
CA ILE A 2 -9.47 6.59 -20.54
C ILE A 2 -10.15 5.57 -21.46
N ASP A 3 -9.39 5.03 -22.41
CA ASP A 3 -9.90 3.98 -23.28
C ASP A 3 -10.16 2.70 -22.49
N ARG A 4 -11.27 2.03 -22.78
CA ARG A 4 -11.68 0.80 -22.10
C ARG A 4 -10.60 -0.29 -22.16
N ASN A 5 -9.77 -0.27 -23.17
CA ASN A 5 -8.66 -1.21 -23.34
C ASN A 5 -7.46 -0.88 -22.44
N GLU A 6 -7.14 0.41 -22.26
CA GLU A 6 -6.11 0.87 -21.33
C GLU A 6 -6.49 0.53 -19.88
N PHE A 7 -7.76 0.76 -19.51
CA PHE A 7 -8.25 0.41 -18.18
C PHE A 7 -8.16 -1.09 -17.88
N ARG A 8 -8.49 -1.94 -18.87
CA ARG A 8 -8.32 -3.39 -18.73
C ARG A 8 -6.85 -3.79 -18.58
N GLN A 9 -5.96 -3.19 -19.34
CA GLN A 9 -4.52 -3.46 -19.23
C GLN A 9 -3.97 -3.05 -17.87
N ILE A 10 -4.34 -1.87 -17.35
CA ILE A 10 -3.92 -1.40 -16.03
C ILE A 10 -4.41 -2.36 -14.94
N ARG A 11 -5.67 -2.80 -15.02
CA ARG A 11 -6.25 -3.77 -14.09
C ARG A 11 -5.54 -5.12 -14.13
N ASP A 12 -5.42 -5.73 -15.31
CA ASP A 12 -4.85 -7.06 -15.47
C ASP A 12 -3.35 -7.09 -15.14
N ASN A 13 -2.65 -6.01 -15.44
CA ASN A 13 -1.26 -5.82 -15.03
C ASN A 13 -1.13 -5.66 -13.51
N GLY A 14 -2.02 -4.88 -12.87
CA GLY A 14 -1.95 -4.63 -11.43
C GLY A 14 -2.24 -5.88 -10.59
N ILE A 15 -3.23 -6.68 -10.99
CA ILE A 15 -3.69 -7.82 -10.20
C ILE A 15 -2.89 -9.09 -10.49
N TRP A 16 -2.52 -9.36 -11.75
CA TRP A 16 -2.00 -10.67 -12.15
C TRP A 16 -0.64 -10.63 -12.85
N HIS A 17 -0.52 -9.92 -13.97
CA HIS A 17 0.68 -9.99 -14.81
C HIS A 17 1.91 -9.24 -14.25
N GLN A 18 1.69 -8.15 -13.54
CA GLN A 18 2.75 -7.35 -12.92
C GLN A 18 2.50 -7.16 -11.41
N ASN A 19 1.93 -8.18 -10.76
CA ASN A 19 1.78 -8.14 -9.31
C ASN A 19 3.15 -7.87 -8.68
N THR A 20 3.26 -6.71 -8.04
CA THR A 20 4.52 -6.18 -7.52
C THR A 20 5.16 -7.10 -6.49
N SER A 21 4.37 -7.79 -5.69
CA SER A 21 4.88 -8.67 -4.66
C SER A 21 5.28 -10.05 -5.18
N LEU A 22 4.52 -10.62 -6.12
CA LEU A 22 4.76 -11.99 -6.62
C LEU A 22 5.70 -12.03 -7.83
N VAL A 23 5.55 -11.10 -8.77
CA VAL A 23 6.30 -11.11 -10.03
C VAL A 23 7.55 -10.24 -9.95
N GLN A 24 7.44 -9.06 -9.35
CA GLN A 24 8.56 -8.12 -9.26
C GLN A 24 9.41 -8.33 -8.00
N ILE A 25 8.92 -9.14 -7.04
CA ILE A 25 9.57 -9.39 -5.73
C ILE A 25 9.86 -8.07 -4.98
N LEU A 26 9.03 -7.06 -5.23
CA LEU A 26 9.09 -5.76 -4.57
C LEU A 26 8.17 -5.78 -3.33
N GLY A 27 8.58 -5.07 -2.29
CA GLY A 27 7.80 -4.99 -1.06
C GLY A 27 7.91 -6.21 -0.15
N LEU A 28 9.02 -6.94 -0.20
CA LEU A 28 9.30 -8.02 0.74
C LEU A 28 9.41 -7.53 2.19
N CYS A 29 9.82 -6.25 2.39
CA CYS A 29 9.97 -5.69 3.72
C CYS A 29 8.66 -5.73 4.54
N PRO A 30 7.53 -5.15 4.10
CA PRO A 30 6.28 -5.28 4.83
C PRO A 30 5.72 -6.71 4.79
N LEU A 31 6.00 -7.45 3.72
CA LEU A 31 5.54 -8.82 3.56
C LEU A 31 6.13 -9.76 4.60
N LEU A 32 7.38 -9.58 4.98
CA LEU A 32 8.03 -10.39 6.02
C LEU A 32 7.79 -9.86 7.44
N ALA A 33 7.74 -8.54 7.60
CA ALA A 33 7.67 -7.91 8.91
C ALA A 33 6.26 -7.95 9.54
N VAL A 34 5.20 -7.77 8.74
CA VAL A 34 3.85 -7.47 9.24
C VAL A 34 2.87 -8.64 9.08
N THR A 35 3.19 -9.64 8.28
CA THR A 35 2.32 -10.81 8.05
C THR A 35 2.33 -11.81 9.22
N THR A 36 2.52 -11.35 10.46
CA THR A 36 2.38 -12.20 11.65
C THR A 36 0.93 -12.63 11.85
N ASN A 37 -0.01 -11.69 11.63
CA ASN A 37 -1.46 -11.92 11.68
C ASN A 37 -2.09 -11.41 10.39
N LEU A 38 -3.19 -12.05 9.98
CA LEU A 38 -3.95 -11.64 8.79
C LEU A 38 -4.45 -10.20 8.93
N VAL A 39 -4.98 -9.83 10.10
CA VAL A 39 -5.54 -8.51 10.38
C VAL A 39 -4.48 -7.41 10.19
N ASN A 40 -3.29 -7.61 10.75
CA ASN A 40 -2.18 -6.64 10.62
C ASN A 40 -1.76 -6.47 9.15
N GLY A 41 -1.65 -7.57 8.41
CA GLY A 41 -1.31 -7.55 6.99
C GLY A 41 -2.36 -6.80 6.15
N VAL A 42 -3.64 -7.06 6.38
CA VAL A 42 -4.75 -6.40 5.67
C VAL A 42 -4.81 -4.92 5.99
N MET A 43 -4.69 -4.54 7.27
CA MET A 43 -4.76 -3.13 7.67
C MET A 43 -3.58 -2.31 7.13
N LEU A 44 -2.37 -2.86 7.18
CA LEU A 44 -1.21 -2.17 6.60
C LEU A 44 -1.33 -2.06 5.08
N SER A 45 -1.83 -3.08 4.40
CA SER A 45 -2.03 -3.03 2.94
C SER A 45 -3.09 -2.02 2.54
N LEU A 46 -4.15 -1.86 3.36
CA LEU A 46 -5.17 -0.82 3.14
C LEU A 46 -4.56 0.59 3.30
N ALA A 47 -3.77 0.80 4.35
CA ALA A 47 -3.04 2.05 4.53
C ALA A 47 -2.09 2.34 3.36
N THR A 48 -1.35 1.34 2.90
CA THR A 48 -0.45 1.46 1.75
C THR A 48 -1.22 1.77 0.46
N LEU A 49 -2.38 1.15 0.25
CA LEU A 49 -3.25 1.42 -0.90
C LEU A 49 -3.69 2.90 -0.94
N LEU A 50 -4.15 3.43 0.20
CA LEU A 50 -4.54 4.84 0.31
C LEU A 50 -3.36 5.78 0.03
N VAL A 51 -2.23 5.54 0.67
CA VAL A 51 -1.02 6.34 0.46
C VAL A 51 -0.56 6.28 -0.99
N MET A 52 -0.55 5.10 -1.60
CA MET A 52 -0.10 4.92 -2.99
C MET A 52 -1.02 5.62 -3.98
N GLY A 53 -2.35 5.54 -3.79
CA GLY A 53 -3.31 6.26 -4.62
C GLY A 53 -3.12 7.77 -4.55
N LEU A 54 -3.02 8.31 -3.32
CA LEU A 54 -2.81 9.75 -3.09
C LEU A 54 -1.45 10.23 -3.59
N ALA A 55 -0.39 9.46 -3.34
CA ALA A 55 0.96 9.78 -3.80
C ALA A 55 1.05 9.83 -5.32
N ASN A 56 0.44 8.87 -6.01
CA ASN A 56 0.39 8.85 -7.46
C ASN A 56 -0.31 10.08 -8.04
N ILE A 57 -1.43 10.53 -7.45
CA ILE A 57 -2.10 11.77 -7.86
C ILE A 57 -1.20 12.97 -7.60
N ALA A 58 -0.66 13.10 -6.39
CA ALA A 58 0.16 14.24 -5.99
C ALA A 58 1.38 14.39 -6.90
N VAL A 59 2.08 13.30 -7.14
CA VAL A 59 3.27 13.31 -8.01
C VAL A 59 2.91 13.59 -9.46
N ALA A 60 1.85 13.00 -9.98
CA ALA A 60 1.41 13.26 -11.35
C ALA A 60 0.97 14.72 -11.56
N ALA A 61 0.44 15.38 -10.53
CA ALA A 61 0.10 16.80 -10.56
C ALA A 61 1.34 17.70 -10.50
N LEU A 62 2.32 17.34 -9.65
CA LEU A 62 3.52 18.15 -9.42
C LEU A 62 4.66 17.89 -10.43
N ARG A 63 4.58 16.83 -11.23
CA ARG A 63 5.66 16.38 -12.11
C ARG A 63 6.24 17.46 -13.02
N ASN A 64 5.41 18.40 -13.47
CA ASN A 64 5.83 19.48 -14.37
C ASN A 64 6.69 20.55 -13.69
N TRP A 65 6.65 20.61 -12.36
CA TRP A 65 7.38 21.61 -11.56
C TRP A 65 8.71 21.08 -11.02
N ILE A 66 8.89 19.76 -11.04
CA ILE A 66 10.03 19.10 -10.43
C ILE A 66 11.10 18.85 -11.50
N PRO A 67 12.31 19.43 -11.39
CA PRO A 67 13.41 19.14 -12.29
C PRO A 67 13.88 17.69 -12.12
N HIS A 68 14.41 17.12 -13.21
CA HIS A 68 14.77 15.72 -13.28
C HIS A 68 15.81 15.28 -12.22
N GLU A 69 16.70 16.21 -11.86
CA GLU A 69 17.84 15.94 -10.97
C GLU A 69 17.43 15.66 -9.51
N ILE A 70 16.36 16.30 -9.02
CA ILE A 70 15.92 16.22 -7.61
C ILE A 70 14.61 15.43 -7.46
N ARG A 71 14.20 14.68 -8.45
CA ARG A 71 12.90 14.02 -8.52
C ARG A 71 12.69 13.01 -7.40
N ILE A 72 13.65 12.10 -7.18
CA ILE A 72 13.50 11.01 -6.20
C ILE A 72 13.38 11.54 -4.76
N PRO A 73 14.25 12.48 -4.28
CA PRO A 73 14.09 13.07 -2.95
C PRO A 73 12.74 13.75 -2.74
N VAL A 74 12.22 14.44 -3.76
CA VAL A 74 10.93 15.12 -3.67
C VAL A 74 9.78 14.13 -3.58
N PHE A 75 9.83 13.02 -4.31
CA PHE A 75 8.82 11.97 -4.22
C PHE A 75 8.79 11.33 -2.83
N ILE A 76 9.95 11.05 -2.26
CA ILE A 76 10.05 10.53 -0.89
C ILE A 76 9.45 11.52 0.11
N LEU A 77 9.69 12.83 -0.05
CA LEU A 77 9.13 13.86 0.81
C LEU A 77 7.60 13.91 0.74
N ILE A 78 7.03 13.83 -0.47
CA ILE A 78 5.57 13.81 -0.68
C ILE A 78 4.96 12.58 -0.02
N VAL A 79 5.55 11.40 -0.25
CA VAL A 79 5.08 10.15 0.36
C VAL A 79 5.19 10.21 1.89
N ALA A 80 6.28 10.75 2.43
CA ALA A 80 6.46 10.91 3.87
C ALA A 80 5.39 11.83 4.49
N ALA A 81 5.08 12.96 3.84
CA ALA A 81 4.02 13.86 4.31
C ALA A 81 2.64 13.16 4.33
N LEU A 82 2.31 12.41 3.28
CA LEU A 82 1.05 11.66 3.22
C LEU A 82 0.99 10.55 4.26
N VAL A 83 2.08 9.83 4.47
CA VAL A 83 2.16 8.77 5.50
C VAL A 83 1.98 9.37 6.90
N THR A 84 2.54 10.55 7.18
CA THR A 84 2.35 11.24 8.45
C THR A 84 0.87 11.60 8.69
N VAL A 85 0.16 12.04 7.67
CA VAL A 85 -1.29 12.32 7.77
C VAL A 85 -2.06 11.03 8.05
N VAL A 86 -1.72 9.95 7.39
CA VAL A 86 -2.35 8.64 7.62
C VAL A 86 -2.03 8.12 9.03
N ASP A 87 -0.80 8.26 9.50
CA ASP A 87 -0.36 7.88 10.85
C ASP A 87 -1.18 8.60 11.93
N LEU A 88 -1.33 9.91 11.81
CA LEU A 88 -2.16 10.71 12.71
C LEU A 88 -3.65 10.30 12.65
N SER A 89 -4.14 9.95 11.46
CA SER A 89 -5.52 9.50 11.28
C SER A 89 -5.76 8.14 11.94
N PHE A 90 -4.82 7.21 11.81
CA PHE A 90 -4.89 5.91 12.48
C PHE A 90 -4.82 6.05 14.01
N ASN A 91 -3.95 6.92 14.51
CA ASN A 91 -3.87 7.19 15.95
C ASN A 91 -5.18 7.77 16.50
N ALA A 92 -5.87 8.62 15.74
CA ALA A 92 -7.13 9.24 16.17
C ALA A 92 -8.33 8.28 16.11
N LEU A 93 -8.38 7.38 15.13
CA LEU A 93 -9.55 6.53 14.87
C LEU A 93 -9.41 5.12 15.46
N PHE A 94 -8.21 4.56 15.44
CA PHE A 94 -7.94 3.16 15.81
C PHE A 94 -6.73 3.05 16.74
N HIS A 95 -6.87 3.60 17.95
CA HIS A 95 -5.76 3.66 18.91
C HIS A 95 -5.18 2.28 19.29
N GLU A 96 -6.04 1.28 19.43
CA GLU A 96 -5.62 -0.10 19.75
C GLU A 96 -4.76 -0.72 18.63
N LEU A 97 -5.18 -0.51 17.37
CA LEU A 97 -4.41 -0.95 16.20
C LEU A 97 -3.11 -0.16 16.04
N TYR A 98 -3.14 1.13 16.38
CA TYR A 98 -1.95 1.99 16.32
C TYR A 98 -0.82 1.49 17.23
N LEU A 99 -1.13 0.95 18.39
CA LEU A 99 -0.11 0.38 19.31
C LEU A 99 0.68 -0.77 18.66
N VAL A 100 0.06 -1.51 17.76
CA VAL A 100 0.71 -2.64 17.07
C VAL A 100 1.31 -2.22 15.73
N LEU A 101 0.57 -1.44 14.93
CA LEU A 101 0.96 -1.06 13.58
C LEU A 101 1.79 0.23 13.51
N GLY A 102 1.79 1.06 14.55
CA GLY A 102 2.43 2.38 14.52
C GLY A 102 3.93 2.34 14.17
N ILE A 103 4.62 1.27 14.56
CA ILE A 103 6.04 1.07 14.20
C ILE A 103 6.19 0.76 12.70
N PHE A 104 5.17 0.15 12.07
CA PHE A 104 5.22 -0.30 10.68
C PHE A 104 4.68 0.74 9.69
N ILE A 105 3.91 1.73 10.15
CA ILE A 105 3.37 2.79 9.27
C ILE A 105 4.50 3.60 8.60
N PRO A 106 5.58 4.03 9.30
CA PRO A 106 6.71 4.69 8.66
C PRO A 106 7.41 3.83 7.59
N LEU A 107 7.30 2.50 7.67
CA LEU A 107 7.84 1.59 6.68
C LEU A 107 7.17 1.74 5.29
N ILE A 108 5.96 2.33 5.25
CA ILE A 108 5.28 2.65 3.99
C ILE A 108 6.07 3.67 3.17
N VAL A 109 6.75 4.62 3.81
CA VAL A 109 7.58 5.64 3.14
C VAL A 109 8.72 5.01 2.34
N THR A 110 9.36 4.00 2.93
CA THR A 110 10.49 3.28 2.31
C THR A 110 10.06 2.06 1.50
N ASN A 111 8.76 1.87 1.33
CA ASN A 111 8.24 0.74 0.59
C ASN A 111 8.59 0.85 -0.89
N CYS A 112 9.38 -0.11 -1.37
CA CYS A 112 9.85 -0.16 -2.75
C CYS A 112 8.71 -0.15 -3.78
N ILE A 113 7.53 -0.70 -3.44
CA ILE A 113 6.36 -0.71 -4.34
C ILE A 113 5.88 0.72 -4.57
N VAL A 114 5.70 1.49 -3.50
CA VAL A 114 5.20 2.87 -3.59
C VAL A 114 6.16 3.73 -4.41
N LEU A 115 7.44 3.69 -4.09
CA LEU A 115 8.46 4.47 -4.80
C LEU A 115 8.60 4.05 -6.26
N ALA A 116 8.62 2.75 -6.54
CA ALA A 116 8.72 2.24 -7.90
C ALA A 116 7.54 2.66 -8.77
N ARG A 117 6.31 2.66 -8.25
CA ARG A 117 5.12 3.07 -9.03
C ARG A 117 5.03 4.57 -9.22
N VAL A 118 5.38 5.34 -8.20
CA VAL A 118 5.45 6.80 -8.29
C VAL A 118 6.42 7.22 -9.39
N GLU A 119 7.59 6.61 -9.46
CA GLU A 119 8.60 6.95 -10.46
C GLU A 119 8.29 6.36 -11.84
N ALA A 120 7.94 5.08 -11.91
CA ALA A 120 7.76 4.38 -13.19
C ALA A 120 6.49 4.80 -13.92
N PHE A 121 5.40 5.07 -13.20
CA PHE A 121 4.08 5.31 -13.77
C PHE A 121 3.56 6.73 -13.54
N ALA A 122 3.47 7.21 -12.29
CA ALA A 122 2.85 8.49 -11.98
C ALA A 122 3.60 9.68 -12.61
N ASN A 123 4.89 9.58 -12.72
CA ASN A 123 5.73 10.59 -13.33
C ASN A 123 5.54 10.73 -14.87
N LYS A 124 5.00 9.72 -15.53
CA LYS A 124 4.86 9.69 -17.00
C LYS A 124 3.41 9.86 -17.47
N ASN A 125 2.44 9.51 -16.63
CA ASN A 125 1.04 9.44 -16.99
C ASN A 125 0.19 10.54 -16.33
N PRO A 126 -1.00 10.85 -16.87
CA PRO A 126 -1.91 11.82 -16.27
C PRO A 126 -2.41 11.35 -14.89
N PRO A 127 -2.82 12.28 -14.00
CA PRO A 127 -3.14 11.98 -12.60
C PRO A 127 -4.27 10.96 -12.44
N LEU A 128 -5.25 10.95 -13.33
CA LEU A 128 -6.37 10.03 -13.24
C LEU A 128 -5.97 8.58 -13.52
N GLN A 129 -5.13 8.35 -14.53
CA GLN A 129 -4.59 7.01 -14.84
C GLN A 129 -3.66 6.53 -13.72
N SER A 130 -2.88 7.44 -13.15
CA SER A 130 -1.97 7.16 -12.04
C SER A 130 -2.72 6.76 -10.76
N LEU A 131 -3.88 7.36 -10.50
CA LEU A 131 -4.76 6.95 -9.40
C LEU A 131 -5.23 5.50 -9.57
N PHE A 132 -5.78 5.16 -10.73
CA PHE A 132 -6.26 3.80 -11.00
C PHE A 132 -5.14 2.77 -10.91
N ASP A 133 -3.97 3.09 -11.44
CA ASP A 133 -2.80 2.22 -11.31
C ASP A 133 -2.43 1.98 -9.84
N GLY A 134 -2.36 3.04 -9.02
CA GLY A 134 -2.12 2.94 -7.58
C GLY A 134 -3.12 2.06 -6.86
N ILE A 135 -4.41 2.20 -7.18
CA ILE A 135 -5.48 1.40 -6.57
C ILE A 135 -5.33 -0.09 -6.96
N PHE A 136 -5.18 -0.39 -8.24
CA PHE A 136 -5.08 -1.79 -8.69
C PHE A 136 -3.82 -2.50 -8.18
N MET A 137 -2.69 -1.79 -8.14
CA MET A 137 -1.47 -2.31 -7.54
C MET A 137 -1.59 -2.50 -6.02
N GLY A 138 -2.25 -1.57 -5.33
CA GLY A 138 -2.56 -1.69 -3.91
C GLY A 138 -3.47 -2.88 -3.60
N VAL A 139 -4.48 -3.13 -4.44
CA VAL A 139 -5.33 -4.33 -4.34
C VAL A 139 -4.53 -5.60 -4.57
N GLY A 140 -3.62 -5.61 -5.55
CA GLY A 140 -2.70 -6.73 -5.76
C GLY A 140 -1.83 -7.02 -4.53
N MET A 141 -1.32 -5.99 -3.87
CA MET A 141 -0.57 -6.11 -2.63
C MET A 141 -1.43 -6.61 -1.47
N LEU A 142 -2.67 -6.09 -1.34
CA LEU A 142 -3.62 -6.52 -0.32
C LEU A 142 -3.92 -8.02 -0.42
N TRP A 143 -4.16 -8.50 -1.63
CA TRP A 143 -4.37 -9.91 -1.90
C TRP A 143 -3.16 -10.77 -1.46
N THR A 144 -1.96 -10.35 -1.81
CA THR A 144 -0.73 -11.07 -1.49
C THR A 144 -0.45 -11.09 0.01
N LEU A 145 -0.56 -9.93 0.69
CA LEU A 145 -0.38 -9.81 2.14
C LEU A 145 -1.45 -10.58 2.92
N GLY A 146 -2.70 -10.52 2.47
CA GLY A 146 -3.80 -11.26 3.08
C GLY A 146 -3.61 -12.76 2.96
N LEU A 147 -3.25 -13.26 1.78
CA LEU A 147 -3.02 -14.67 1.55
C LEU A 147 -1.84 -15.20 2.37
N LEU A 148 -0.72 -14.48 2.36
CA LEU A 148 0.47 -14.87 3.11
C LEU A 148 0.26 -14.76 4.62
N GLY A 149 -0.39 -13.69 5.10
CA GLY A 149 -0.75 -13.51 6.51
C GLY A 149 -1.68 -14.62 7.00
N GLY A 150 -2.70 -14.97 6.21
CA GLY A 150 -3.61 -16.06 6.52
C GLY A 150 -2.92 -17.43 6.56
N MET A 151 -2.08 -17.74 5.58
CA MET A 151 -1.29 -18.97 5.59
C MET A 151 -0.37 -19.06 6.81
N ARG A 152 0.29 -17.95 7.14
CA ARG A 152 1.24 -17.89 8.24
C ARG A 152 0.55 -18.02 9.59
N GLU A 153 -0.60 -17.39 9.78
CA GLU A 153 -1.43 -17.49 10.98
C GLU A 153 -1.98 -18.92 11.16
N LEU A 154 -2.40 -19.54 10.08
CA LEU A 154 -2.92 -20.91 10.09
C LEU A 154 -1.86 -21.93 10.48
N ILE A 155 -0.62 -21.76 10.01
CA ILE A 155 0.50 -22.65 10.32
C ILE A 155 1.03 -22.39 11.74
N ALA A 156 1.07 -21.13 12.20
CA ALA A 156 1.68 -20.77 13.47
C ALA A 156 0.73 -20.96 14.66
N ALA A 157 -0.53 -20.59 14.53
CA ALA A 157 -1.49 -20.56 15.64
C ALA A 157 -2.67 -21.53 15.46
N GLY A 158 -2.88 -22.07 14.25
CA GLY A 158 -4.03 -22.90 13.94
C GLY A 158 -5.39 -22.17 14.02
N THR A 159 -5.36 -20.85 14.15
CA THR A 159 -6.52 -19.96 14.23
C THR A 159 -6.52 -19.04 13.03
N LEU A 160 -7.71 -18.65 12.57
CA LEU A 160 -7.90 -17.59 11.57
C LEU A 160 -8.53 -16.40 12.30
N PHE A 161 -8.02 -15.20 12.03
CA PHE A 161 -8.48 -13.94 12.61
C PHE A 161 -8.12 -13.73 14.11
N SER A 162 -7.00 -14.21 14.58
CA SER A 162 -6.49 -13.89 15.91
C SER A 162 -6.01 -12.44 15.99
N GLY A 163 -6.87 -11.51 16.21
CA GLY A 163 -6.57 -10.06 16.23
C GLY A 163 -7.73 -9.21 15.76
N ILE A 164 -8.86 -9.85 15.44
CA ILE A 164 -10.09 -9.14 15.10
C ILE A 164 -10.62 -8.32 16.28
N ASP A 165 -10.27 -8.74 17.51
CA ASP A 165 -10.61 -8.05 18.76
C ASP A 165 -10.01 -6.64 18.82
N MET A 166 -8.88 -6.39 18.14
CA MET A 166 -8.23 -5.08 18.07
C MET A 166 -8.99 -4.12 17.14
N VAL A 167 -9.74 -4.64 16.16
CA VAL A 167 -10.54 -3.82 15.22
C VAL A 167 -11.93 -3.58 15.77
N PHE A 168 -12.53 -4.59 16.43
CA PHE A 168 -13.87 -4.54 17.00
C PHE A 168 -13.87 -5.05 18.45
N PRO A 169 -13.66 -4.18 19.44
CA PRO A 169 -13.61 -4.56 20.86
C PRO A 169 -14.92 -5.14 21.41
N GLY A 170 -15.95 -5.31 20.59
CA GLY A 170 -17.26 -5.85 20.98
C GLY A 170 -17.60 -7.24 20.44
N LEU A 171 -16.74 -7.86 19.64
CA LEU A 171 -16.96 -9.20 19.07
C LEU A 171 -16.06 -10.22 19.75
N GLN A 172 -16.41 -10.58 20.99
CA GLN A 172 -15.83 -11.78 21.60
C GLN A 172 -16.58 -13.01 21.07
N PRO A 173 -15.88 -14.08 20.61
CA PRO A 173 -16.51 -15.36 20.31
C PRO A 173 -16.95 -16.08 21.58
#